data_7b138e51e5875580bf1db92fdc47201c
#
_entry.id   7b138e51e5875580bf1db92fdc47201c
#
_cell.length_a   1.000
_cell.length_b   1.000
_cell.length_c   1.000
_cell.angle_alpha   90.00
_cell.angle_beta   90.00
_cell.angle_gamma   90.00
#
_symmetry.space_group_name_H-M   'P 1'
#
loop_
_entity.id
_entity.type
_entity.pdbx_description
1 polymer ?
#
loop_
_entity_poly.entity_id
_entity_poly.type
_entity_poly.pdbx_seq_one_letter_code
_entity_poly.pdbx_strand_id
1 'polypeptide(L)'
;HPCPDSTYRIDWQVPPNYDLASEEASGALDTRIRKIVGDADYEIVWKSVYRFHARQVDQMVAGRFLMAGDGAHLVAPFGARGLNSGVPDAENAAWKVAFVMHGWADPSLIATYHDERHAAAAENLDVTAATMRFLVPQNDEEWAQRREILEAAKADPTDLAVRAQVNSGRMAEPFWYVDSPLTTPSADHPFQGRPPKGEDPVAAPGVIAPDVEVTL
;
A
#
# COMPACT_ATOMS: atom_id res chain seq x y z
N HIS A 1 7.29 -4.04 18.07
CA HIS A 1 8.42 -3.98 17.13
C HIS A 1 9.63 -3.37 17.80
N PRO A 2 10.83 -4.01 17.73
CA PRO A 2 12.07 -3.36 18.14
C PRO A 2 12.39 -2.19 17.20
N CYS A 3 12.89 -1.10 17.77
CA CYS A 3 13.35 0.09 17.07
C CYS A 3 14.80 0.39 17.50
N PRO A 4 15.52 1.32 16.82
CA PRO A 4 16.85 1.76 17.26
C PRO A 4 16.85 2.28 18.71
N ASP A 5 18.03 2.37 19.29
CA ASP A 5 18.29 2.97 20.61
C ASP A 5 17.51 2.29 21.75
N SER A 6 17.42 0.96 21.72
CA SER A 6 16.71 0.14 22.72
C SER A 6 15.24 0.55 22.94
N THR A 7 14.63 1.15 21.94
CA THR A 7 13.21 1.49 21.98
C THR A 7 12.34 0.39 21.36
N TYR A 8 11.07 0.35 21.75
CA TYR A 8 10.08 -0.58 21.25
C TYR A 8 8.81 0.16 20.86
N ARG A 9 8.25 -0.19 19.72
CA ARG A 9 6.95 0.29 19.29
C ARG A 9 5.88 -0.73 19.63
N ILE A 10 4.84 -0.28 20.31
CA ILE A 10 3.63 -1.05 20.61
C ILE A 10 2.46 -0.39 19.92
N ASP A 11 1.72 -1.15 19.12
CA ASP A 11 0.54 -0.69 18.40
C ASP A 11 -0.68 -1.49 18.86
N TRP A 12 -1.78 -0.80 19.15
CA TRP A 12 -3.07 -1.40 19.46
C TRP A 12 -4.16 -0.84 18.56
N GLN A 13 -5.06 -1.71 18.16
CA GLN A 13 -6.35 -1.24 17.67
C GLN A 13 -7.20 -0.76 18.85
N VAL A 14 -7.82 0.38 18.70
CA VAL A 14 -8.69 1.00 19.71
C VAL A 14 -10.03 1.40 19.08
N PRO A 15 -11.12 1.51 19.87
CA PRO A 15 -12.41 1.94 19.36
C PRO A 15 -12.35 3.34 18.71
N PRO A 16 -13.28 3.66 17.79
CA PRO A 16 -13.31 4.98 17.15
C PRO A 16 -13.42 6.18 18.10
N ASN A 17 -14.02 5.96 19.26
CA ASN A 17 -14.21 6.96 20.32
C ASN A 17 -13.13 6.91 21.41
N TYR A 18 -12.00 6.26 21.15
CA TYR A 18 -10.91 6.16 22.10
C TYR A 18 -10.34 7.55 22.45
N ASP A 19 -10.28 7.83 23.75
CA ASP A 19 -9.71 9.04 24.32
C ASP A 19 -8.43 8.73 25.09
N LEU A 20 -7.30 9.06 24.48
CA LEU A 20 -5.98 8.82 25.05
C LEU A 20 -5.77 9.55 26.39
N ALA A 21 -6.27 10.77 26.53
CA ALA A 21 -6.11 11.55 27.75
C ALA A 21 -6.87 10.91 28.94
N SER A 22 -8.06 10.40 28.69
CA SER A 22 -8.85 9.67 29.69
C SER A 22 -8.18 8.34 30.08
N GLU A 23 -7.63 7.59 29.13
CA GLU A 23 -6.91 6.33 29.38
C GLU A 23 -5.63 6.55 30.22
N GLU A 24 -4.96 7.67 30.01
CA GLU A 24 -3.80 8.05 30.83
C GLU A 24 -4.20 8.43 32.24
N ALA A 25 -5.19 9.32 32.37
CA ALA A 25 -5.65 9.79 33.67
C ALA A 25 -6.19 8.66 34.57
N SER A 26 -6.80 7.64 33.97
CA SER A 26 -7.31 6.45 34.68
C SER A 26 -6.24 5.38 34.99
N GLY A 27 -5.03 5.48 34.41
CA GLY A 27 -3.99 4.45 34.50
C GLY A 27 -4.24 3.21 33.60
N ALA A 28 -5.27 3.25 32.76
CA ALA A 28 -5.58 2.14 31.87
C ALA A 28 -4.50 1.92 30.81
N LEU A 29 -3.86 3.01 30.32
CA LEU A 29 -2.75 2.93 29.39
C LEU A 29 -1.55 2.20 30.02
N ASP A 30 -1.14 2.55 31.23
CA ASP A 30 -0.06 1.86 31.96
C ASP A 30 -0.38 0.38 32.15
N THR A 31 -1.60 0.08 32.59
CA THR A 31 -2.06 -1.31 32.76
C THR A 31 -1.94 -2.10 31.45
N ARG A 32 -2.23 -1.48 30.30
CA ARG A 32 -2.14 -2.11 28.98
C ARG A 32 -0.68 -2.34 28.57
N ILE A 33 0.19 -1.37 28.82
CA ILE A 33 1.64 -1.48 28.56
C ILE A 33 2.24 -2.61 29.41
N ARG A 34 1.93 -2.66 30.70
CA ARG A 34 2.45 -3.67 31.63
C ARG A 34 2.06 -5.10 31.28
N LYS A 35 0.94 -5.31 30.60
CA LYS A 35 0.60 -6.64 30.04
C LYS A 35 1.61 -7.16 29.03
N ILE A 36 2.43 -6.28 28.45
CA ILE A 36 3.45 -6.61 27.45
C ILE A 36 4.84 -6.62 28.08
N VAL A 37 5.17 -5.60 28.85
CA VAL A 37 6.53 -5.41 29.41
C VAL A 37 6.70 -6.04 30.80
N GLY A 38 5.60 -6.43 31.47
CA GLY A 38 5.64 -6.94 32.84
C GLY A 38 6.06 -5.87 33.83
N ASP A 39 6.92 -6.27 34.78
CA ASP A 39 7.43 -5.41 35.86
C ASP A 39 8.68 -4.59 35.43
N ALA A 40 9.09 -4.67 34.16
CA ALA A 40 10.23 -3.90 33.67
C ALA A 40 9.95 -2.39 33.72
N ASP A 41 10.98 -1.62 34.05
CA ASP A 41 10.92 -0.17 33.96
C ASP A 41 10.85 0.26 32.49
N TYR A 42 10.00 1.24 32.21
CA TYR A 42 9.86 1.81 30.86
C TYR A 42 9.61 3.30 30.90
N GLU A 43 9.96 3.97 29.83
CA GLU A 43 9.65 5.38 29.55
C GLU A 43 8.88 5.49 28.24
N ILE A 44 7.84 6.32 28.23
CA ILE A 44 7.09 6.63 26.99
C ILE A 44 7.80 7.78 26.26
N VAL A 45 8.53 7.44 25.20
CA VAL A 45 9.22 8.43 24.37
C VAL A 45 8.22 9.18 23.48
N TRP A 46 7.21 8.47 22.97
CA TRP A 46 6.20 9.04 22.07
C TRP A 46 4.90 8.24 22.11
N LYS A 47 3.79 8.91 21.96
CA LYS A 47 2.45 8.31 21.89
C LYS A 47 1.54 9.11 20.95
N SER A 48 0.65 8.41 20.26
CA SER A 48 -0.31 9.03 19.35
C SER A 48 -1.50 8.10 19.11
N VAL A 49 -2.64 8.69 18.77
CA VAL A 49 -3.78 7.98 18.19
C VAL A 49 -3.87 8.36 16.73
N TYR A 50 -3.74 7.37 15.86
CA TYR A 50 -3.80 7.57 14.42
C TYR A 50 -5.10 6.95 13.86
N ARG A 51 -5.82 7.71 13.04
CA ARG A 51 -7.03 7.24 12.35
C ARG A 51 -6.72 7.05 10.88
N PHE A 52 -6.87 5.82 10.41
CA PHE A 52 -6.66 5.48 9.01
C PHE A 52 -7.91 5.80 8.20
N HIS A 53 -7.69 6.24 6.98
CA HIS A 53 -8.72 6.44 5.99
C HIS A 53 -8.34 5.66 4.72
N ALA A 54 -9.36 5.07 4.08
CA ALA A 54 -9.25 4.50 2.76
C ALA A 54 -10.22 5.28 1.87
N ARG A 55 -9.71 6.19 1.07
CA ARG A 55 -10.50 7.11 0.23
C ARG A 55 -9.73 7.46 -1.03
N GLN A 56 -10.46 7.73 -2.08
CA GLN A 56 -9.96 8.19 -3.35
C GLN A 56 -10.91 9.24 -3.91
N VAL A 57 -10.39 10.26 -4.58
CA VAL A 57 -11.22 11.23 -5.32
C VAL A 57 -11.77 10.59 -6.59
N ASP A 58 -12.96 11.01 -7.02
CA ASP A 58 -13.55 10.52 -8.25
C ASP A 58 -12.77 10.96 -9.50
N GLN A 59 -12.13 12.13 -9.43
CA GLN A 59 -11.36 12.71 -10.54
C GLN A 59 -10.03 13.27 -10.04
N MET A 60 -8.92 12.82 -10.62
CA MET A 60 -7.60 13.34 -10.31
C MET A 60 -7.20 14.54 -11.18
N VAL A 61 -7.95 14.82 -12.25
CA VAL A 61 -7.77 15.98 -13.12
C VAL A 61 -9.05 16.79 -13.18
N ALA A 62 -8.97 18.07 -12.87
CA ALA A 62 -10.09 19.02 -12.96
C ALA A 62 -9.61 20.34 -13.57
N GLY A 63 -9.85 20.53 -14.87
CA GLY A 63 -9.35 21.67 -15.61
C GLY A 63 -7.81 21.74 -15.58
N ARG A 64 -7.26 22.71 -14.84
CA ARG A 64 -5.79 22.90 -14.70
C ARG A 64 -5.24 22.37 -13.38
N PHE A 65 -6.04 21.67 -12.60
CA PHE A 65 -5.64 21.08 -11.32
C PHE A 65 -5.39 19.58 -11.53
N LEU A 66 -4.24 19.11 -11.06
CA LEU A 66 -3.88 17.70 -10.94
C LEU A 66 -3.72 17.41 -9.45
N MET A 67 -4.45 16.42 -8.96
CA MET A 67 -4.38 15.96 -7.56
C MET A 67 -3.44 14.76 -7.46
N ALA A 68 -2.58 14.75 -6.44
CA ALA A 68 -1.57 13.71 -6.24
C ALA A 68 -1.42 13.36 -4.75
N GLY A 69 -0.90 12.17 -4.46
CA GLY A 69 -0.63 11.70 -3.10
C GLY A 69 -1.86 11.76 -2.20
N ASP A 70 -1.68 12.13 -0.94
CA ASP A 70 -2.75 12.19 0.07
C ASP A 70 -3.89 13.17 -0.28
N GLY A 71 -3.64 14.12 -1.19
CA GLY A 71 -4.68 14.98 -1.73
C GLY A 71 -5.63 14.27 -2.69
N ALA A 72 -5.20 13.18 -3.30
CA ALA A 72 -5.97 12.39 -4.26
C ALA A 72 -6.46 11.06 -3.68
N HIS A 73 -5.68 10.42 -2.85
CA HIS A 73 -5.99 9.12 -2.26
C HIS A 73 -5.33 8.93 -0.89
N LEU A 74 -6.10 8.40 0.05
CA LEU A 74 -5.65 8.02 1.38
C LEU A 74 -5.65 6.51 1.50
N VAL A 75 -4.51 5.94 1.85
CA VAL A 75 -4.37 4.50 2.08
C VAL A 75 -3.95 4.23 3.52
N ALA A 76 -4.35 3.10 4.06
CA ALA A 76 -3.85 2.65 5.36
C ALA A 76 -2.32 2.41 5.28
N PRO A 77 -1.54 2.64 6.36
CA PRO A 77 -0.07 2.63 6.33
C PRO A 77 0.56 1.24 6.14
N PHE A 78 -0.27 0.24 5.92
CA PHE A 78 0.18 -1.14 5.73
C PHE A 78 0.75 -1.36 4.33
N GLY A 79 1.98 -1.89 4.28
CA GLY A 79 2.69 -2.11 3.02
C GLY A 79 3.40 -0.86 2.48
N ALA A 80 3.53 0.22 3.27
CA ALA A 80 4.27 1.45 2.93
C ALA A 80 3.81 2.10 1.61
N ARG A 81 2.51 2.08 1.30
CA ARG A 81 1.98 2.45 -0.02
C ARG A 81 1.71 3.95 -0.20
N GLY A 82 1.61 4.75 0.86
CA GLY A 82 1.29 6.18 0.76
C GLY A 82 2.34 6.95 -0.05
N LEU A 83 3.57 7.06 0.48
CA LEU A 83 4.67 7.72 -0.22
C LEU A 83 4.96 7.05 -1.58
N ASN A 84 4.97 5.72 -1.61
CA ASN A 84 5.26 4.94 -2.81
C ASN A 84 4.17 5.01 -3.89
N SER A 85 3.01 5.61 -3.59
CA SER A 85 2.00 5.99 -4.57
C SER A 85 2.14 7.45 -4.99
N GLY A 86 2.40 8.36 -4.03
CA GLY A 86 2.50 9.78 -4.28
C GLY A 86 3.70 10.18 -5.15
N VAL A 87 4.84 9.48 -5.01
CA VAL A 87 6.01 9.73 -5.87
C VAL A 87 5.72 9.41 -7.34
N PRO A 88 5.16 8.22 -7.70
CA PRO A 88 4.73 7.95 -9.07
C PRO A 88 3.63 8.88 -9.58
N ASP A 89 2.75 9.41 -8.72
CA ASP A 89 1.77 10.42 -9.14
C ASP A 89 2.49 11.69 -9.61
N ALA A 90 3.42 12.18 -8.79
CA ALA A 90 4.17 13.39 -9.11
C ALA A 90 5.03 13.22 -10.39
N GLU A 91 5.68 12.07 -10.54
CA GLU A 91 6.47 11.72 -11.72
C GLU A 91 5.59 11.66 -12.96
N ASN A 92 4.46 10.94 -12.91
CA ASN A 92 3.53 10.78 -14.02
C ASN A 92 2.92 12.14 -14.46
N ALA A 93 2.53 12.98 -13.51
CA ALA A 93 2.06 14.34 -13.78
C ALA A 93 3.16 15.21 -14.40
N ALA A 94 4.38 15.16 -13.87
CA ALA A 94 5.46 16.04 -14.27
C ALA A 94 5.87 15.86 -15.72
N TRP A 95 6.11 14.61 -16.17
CA TRP A 95 6.52 14.39 -17.55
C TRP A 95 5.39 14.72 -18.54
N LYS A 96 4.13 14.41 -18.22
CA LYS A 96 2.98 14.73 -19.07
C LYS A 96 2.80 16.23 -19.23
N VAL A 97 2.88 16.98 -18.14
CA VAL A 97 2.83 18.45 -18.18
C VAL A 97 4.00 19.00 -18.99
N ALA A 98 5.22 18.50 -18.78
CA ALA A 98 6.39 18.94 -19.54
C ALA A 98 6.22 18.71 -21.04
N PHE A 99 5.75 17.53 -21.46
CA PHE A 99 5.53 17.21 -22.88
C PHE A 99 4.52 18.14 -23.53
N VAL A 100 3.41 18.43 -22.86
CA VAL A 100 2.40 19.37 -23.36
C VAL A 100 2.94 20.80 -23.42
N MET A 101 3.66 21.24 -22.37
CA MET A 101 4.23 22.61 -22.35
C MET A 101 5.31 22.84 -23.42
N HIS A 102 6.08 21.82 -23.76
CA HIS A 102 7.05 21.88 -24.84
C HIS A 102 6.45 21.68 -26.23
N GLY A 103 5.14 21.41 -26.33
CA GLY A 103 4.48 21.16 -27.62
C GLY A 103 4.85 19.80 -28.24
N TRP A 104 5.39 18.86 -27.41
CA TRP A 104 5.75 17.51 -27.87
C TRP A 104 4.55 16.55 -27.85
N ALA A 105 3.50 16.92 -27.15
CA ALA A 105 2.26 16.14 -27.06
C ALA A 105 1.03 17.06 -27.09
N ASP A 106 -0.09 16.48 -27.50
CA ASP A 106 -1.39 17.15 -27.44
C ASP A 106 -1.85 17.31 -25.97
N PRO A 107 -2.57 18.38 -25.61
CA PRO A 107 -3.10 18.58 -24.26
C PRO A 107 -3.96 17.44 -23.71
N SER A 108 -4.55 16.59 -24.56
CA SER A 108 -5.28 15.40 -24.16
C SER A 108 -4.42 14.39 -23.39
N LEU A 109 -3.08 14.46 -23.53
CA LEU A 109 -2.16 13.63 -22.73
C LEU A 109 -2.38 13.81 -21.23
N ILE A 110 -2.78 14.99 -20.76
CA ILE A 110 -3.03 15.24 -19.33
C ILE A 110 -4.19 14.39 -18.79
N ALA A 111 -5.20 14.08 -19.61
CA ALA A 111 -6.32 13.24 -19.16
C ALA A 111 -5.87 11.83 -18.77
N THR A 112 -4.86 11.28 -19.45
CA THR A 112 -4.32 9.95 -19.17
C THR A 112 -3.64 9.85 -17.77
N TYR A 113 -3.31 10.98 -17.16
CA TYR A 113 -2.87 11.01 -15.76
C TYR A 113 -3.95 10.47 -14.83
N HIS A 114 -5.21 10.90 -15.02
CA HIS A 114 -6.33 10.36 -14.24
C HIS A 114 -6.47 8.86 -14.49
N ASP A 115 -6.54 8.41 -15.74
CA ASP A 115 -6.77 7.00 -16.05
C ASP A 115 -5.73 6.09 -15.40
N GLU A 116 -4.47 6.46 -15.49
CA GLU A 116 -3.36 5.68 -14.96
C GLU A 116 -3.26 5.73 -13.42
N ARG A 117 -3.30 6.94 -12.85
CA ARG A 117 -3.03 7.10 -11.42
C ARG A 117 -4.25 6.80 -10.55
N HIS A 118 -5.45 7.01 -11.07
CA HIS A 118 -6.68 6.59 -10.41
C HIS A 118 -6.76 5.05 -10.31
N ALA A 119 -6.45 4.33 -11.38
CA ALA A 119 -6.38 2.87 -11.36
C ALA A 119 -5.31 2.36 -10.37
N ALA A 120 -4.13 2.99 -10.35
CA ALA A 120 -3.07 2.66 -9.41
C ALA A 120 -3.48 2.89 -7.94
N ALA A 121 -4.19 3.98 -7.65
CA ALA A 121 -4.71 4.26 -6.32
C ALA A 121 -5.78 3.25 -5.90
N ALA A 122 -6.69 2.87 -6.82
CA ALA A 122 -7.69 1.84 -6.56
C ALA A 122 -7.04 0.49 -6.20
N GLU A 123 -6.04 0.04 -6.98
CA GLU A 123 -5.29 -1.18 -6.66
C GLU A 123 -4.63 -1.11 -5.27
N ASN A 124 -4.03 0.02 -4.92
CA ASN A 124 -3.43 0.21 -3.60
C ASN A 124 -4.46 0.17 -2.46
N LEU A 125 -5.66 0.72 -2.68
CA LEU A 125 -6.76 0.64 -1.72
C LEU A 125 -7.21 -0.81 -1.51
N ASP A 126 -7.38 -1.58 -2.56
CA ASP A 126 -7.79 -2.99 -2.49
C ASP A 126 -6.75 -3.84 -1.75
N VAL A 127 -5.47 -3.68 -2.07
CA VAL A 127 -4.39 -4.43 -1.40
C VAL A 127 -4.26 -4.05 0.07
N THR A 128 -4.37 -2.76 0.40
CA THR A 128 -4.32 -2.34 1.81
C THR A 128 -5.55 -2.77 2.59
N ALA A 129 -6.73 -2.79 1.98
CA ALA A 129 -7.95 -3.30 2.60
C ALA A 129 -7.84 -4.81 2.88
N ALA A 130 -7.31 -5.60 1.94
CA ALA A 130 -7.06 -7.03 2.15
C ALA A 130 -6.06 -7.27 3.29
N THR A 131 -4.97 -6.50 3.31
CA THR A 131 -3.97 -6.55 4.39
C THR A 131 -4.60 -6.21 5.75
N MET A 132 -5.45 -5.20 5.81
CA MET A 132 -6.15 -4.82 7.03
C MET A 132 -7.07 -5.92 7.56
N ARG A 133 -7.87 -6.55 6.70
CA ARG A 133 -8.73 -7.68 7.09
C ARG A 133 -7.92 -8.83 7.71
N PHE A 134 -6.75 -9.14 7.13
CA PHE A 134 -5.88 -10.18 7.68
C PHE A 134 -5.24 -9.76 9.01
N LEU A 135 -4.72 -8.54 9.12
CA LEU A 135 -4.01 -8.08 10.33
C LEU A 135 -4.96 -7.79 11.49
N VAL A 136 -6.15 -7.29 11.19
CA VAL A 136 -7.11 -6.76 12.17
C VAL A 136 -8.52 -7.27 11.83
N PRO A 137 -8.77 -8.58 11.99
CA PRO A 137 -10.10 -9.15 11.75
C PRO A 137 -11.18 -8.46 12.57
N GLN A 138 -12.33 -8.18 11.96
CA GLN A 138 -13.44 -7.45 12.57
C GLN A 138 -14.61 -8.36 13.01
N ASN A 139 -14.62 -9.60 12.56
CA ASN A 139 -15.69 -10.57 12.80
C ASN A 139 -15.13 -11.99 12.88
N ASP A 140 -15.97 -12.94 13.32
CA ASP A 140 -15.58 -14.33 13.55
C ASP A 140 -15.15 -15.04 12.25
N GLU A 141 -15.72 -14.69 11.11
CA GLU A 141 -15.36 -15.24 9.80
C GLU A 141 -13.93 -14.84 9.41
N GLU A 142 -13.58 -13.57 9.51
CA GLU A 142 -12.24 -13.09 9.25
C GLU A 142 -11.21 -13.68 10.23
N TRP A 143 -11.59 -13.87 11.51
CA TRP A 143 -10.77 -14.56 12.50
C TRP A 143 -10.55 -16.03 12.14
N ALA A 144 -11.57 -16.72 11.65
CA ALA A 144 -11.47 -18.11 11.22
C ALA A 144 -10.55 -18.24 10.00
N GLN A 145 -10.74 -17.40 8.99
CA GLN A 145 -9.91 -17.35 7.79
C GLN A 145 -8.44 -17.07 8.13
N ARG A 146 -8.18 -16.09 9.00
CA ARG A 146 -6.80 -15.80 9.46
C ARG A 146 -6.16 -17.01 10.13
N ARG A 147 -6.89 -17.72 11.02
CA ARG A 147 -6.38 -18.92 11.67
C ARG A 147 -6.04 -20.02 10.66
N GLU A 148 -6.93 -20.26 9.69
CA GLU A 148 -6.70 -21.24 8.63
C GLU A 148 -5.42 -20.97 7.85
N ILE A 149 -5.23 -19.71 7.40
CA ILE A 149 -4.03 -19.27 6.68
C ILE A 149 -2.76 -19.47 7.55
N LEU A 150 -2.80 -19.09 8.83
CA LEU A 150 -1.65 -19.22 9.72
C LEU A 150 -1.31 -20.68 10.05
N GLU A 151 -2.30 -21.55 10.22
CA GLU A 151 -2.07 -22.99 10.44
C GLU A 151 -1.53 -23.66 9.16
N ALA A 152 -2.03 -23.28 7.97
CA ALA A 152 -1.47 -23.76 6.71
C ALA A 152 0.00 -23.31 6.55
N ALA A 153 0.31 -22.04 6.82
CA ALA A 153 1.68 -21.51 6.75
C ALA A 153 2.64 -22.17 7.77
N LYS A 154 2.10 -22.61 8.90
CA LYS A 154 2.86 -23.36 9.91
C LYS A 154 3.08 -24.81 9.50
N ALA A 155 2.10 -25.42 8.85
CA ALA A 155 2.17 -26.81 8.39
C ALA A 155 3.19 -26.96 7.24
N ASP A 156 3.22 -26.03 6.29
CA ASP A 156 4.22 -25.97 5.23
C ASP A 156 4.77 -24.53 5.06
N PRO A 157 5.88 -24.21 5.75
CA PRO A 157 6.52 -22.89 5.63
C PRO A 157 7.15 -22.64 4.26
N THR A 158 7.24 -23.63 3.38
CA THR A 158 7.83 -23.52 2.04
C THR A 158 6.80 -23.24 0.96
N ASP A 159 5.51 -23.42 1.25
CA ASP A 159 4.42 -23.11 0.31
C ASP A 159 4.35 -21.61 0.03
N LEU A 160 4.75 -21.23 -1.18
CA LEU A 160 4.78 -19.84 -1.62
C LEU A 160 3.38 -19.22 -1.73
N ALA A 161 2.36 -20.02 -2.09
CA ALA A 161 0.99 -19.52 -2.21
C ALA A 161 0.38 -19.18 -0.86
N VAL A 162 0.64 -20.01 0.15
CA VAL A 162 0.23 -19.74 1.54
C VAL A 162 1.02 -18.56 2.13
N ARG A 163 2.33 -18.51 1.89
CA ARG A 163 3.17 -17.38 2.33
C ARG A 163 2.73 -16.07 1.72
N ALA A 164 2.28 -16.07 0.48
CA ALA A 164 1.75 -14.87 -0.19
C ALA A 164 0.50 -14.32 0.49
N GLN A 165 -0.30 -15.16 1.15
CA GLN A 165 -1.47 -14.72 1.92
C GLN A 165 -1.09 -14.09 3.28
N VAL A 166 -0.04 -14.57 3.92
CA VAL A 166 0.48 -14.03 5.20
C VAL A 166 1.26 -12.73 4.99
N ASN A 167 2.00 -12.67 3.90
CA ASN A 167 2.80 -11.51 3.56
C ASN A 167 1.98 -10.61 2.65
N SER A 168 1.60 -9.41 3.11
CA SER A 168 0.97 -8.39 2.25
C SER A 168 1.77 -8.05 0.99
N GLY A 169 2.92 -8.59 0.94
CA GLY A 169 3.80 -9.11 -0.09
C GLY A 169 4.32 -8.17 -1.13
N ARG A 170 3.56 -7.24 -1.55
CA ARG A 170 3.92 -6.30 -2.62
C ARG A 170 4.12 -4.91 -2.04
N MET A 171 5.06 -4.80 -1.10
CA MET A 171 5.49 -3.49 -0.62
C MET A 171 6.07 -2.72 -1.79
N ALA A 172 5.48 -1.56 -2.06
CA ALA A 172 5.98 -0.61 -3.04
C ALA A 172 6.15 -1.18 -4.48
N GLU A 173 5.46 -2.26 -4.81
CA GLU A 173 5.49 -2.75 -6.18
C GLU A 173 4.83 -1.71 -7.10
N PRO A 174 5.51 -1.30 -8.18
CA PRO A 174 4.97 -0.31 -9.09
C PRO A 174 3.68 -0.81 -9.77
N PHE A 175 2.80 0.14 -10.09
CA PHE A 175 1.60 -0.15 -10.89
C PHE A 175 1.98 -0.48 -12.33
N TRP A 176 1.32 -1.46 -12.94
CA TRP A 176 1.53 -1.84 -14.31
C TRP A 176 0.49 -1.18 -15.22
N TYR A 177 0.95 -0.49 -16.23
CA TYR A 177 0.11 0.31 -17.13
C TYR A 177 -0.44 -0.49 -18.31
N VAL A 178 -0.82 -1.75 -18.10
CA VAL A 178 -1.29 -2.66 -19.15
C VAL A 178 -2.58 -2.19 -19.81
N ASP A 179 -3.45 -1.52 -19.04
CA ASP A 179 -4.72 -0.97 -19.49
C ASP A 179 -4.65 0.56 -19.70
N SER A 180 -3.45 1.15 -19.72
CA SER A 180 -3.31 2.58 -20.00
C SER A 180 -3.75 2.93 -21.42
N PRO A 181 -4.43 4.07 -21.62
CA PRO A 181 -4.72 4.58 -22.96
C PRO A 181 -3.46 4.81 -23.84
N LEU A 182 -2.29 4.92 -23.20
CA LEU A 182 -0.99 5.08 -23.86
C LEU A 182 -0.32 3.75 -24.21
N THR A 183 -0.83 2.65 -23.71
CA THR A 183 -0.29 1.31 -23.97
C THR A 183 -0.86 0.77 -25.28
N THR A 184 0.01 0.47 -26.23
CA THR A 184 -0.38 -0.20 -27.48
C THR A 184 -0.38 -1.70 -27.28
N PRO A 185 -1.53 -2.39 -27.32
CA PRO A 185 -1.57 -3.85 -27.17
C PRO A 185 -0.74 -4.55 -28.26
N SER A 186 -0.14 -5.70 -27.89
CA SER A 186 0.59 -6.56 -28.82
C SER A 186 -0.09 -7.93 -28.86
N ALA A 187 -0.42 -8.42 -30.08
CA ALA A 187 -0.95 -9.76 -30.27
C ALA A 187 0.12 -10.84 -30.04
N ASP A 188 1.39 -10.51 -30.32
CA ASP A 188 2.52 -11.43 -30.14
C ASP A 188 2.98 -11.53 -28.67
N HIS A 189 2.71 -10.51 -27.88
CA HIS A 189 3.07 -10.40 -26.47
C HIS A 189 1.88 -9.95 -25.61
N PRO A 190 0.81 -10.76 -25.53
CA PRO A 190 -0.35 -10.43 -24.70
C PRO A 190 0.01 -10.47 -23.22
N PHE A 191 -0.60 -9.60 -22.43
CA PHE A 191 -0.47 -9.65 -20.97
C PHE A 191 -1.12 -10.93 -20.43
N GLN A 192 -0.37 -11.72 -19.68
CA GLN A 192 -0.80 -13.02 -19.14
C GLN A 192 -1.16 -12.98 -17.63
N GLY A 193 -1.27 -11.79 -17.07
CA GLY A 193 -1.44 -11.62 -15.63
C GLY A 193 -0.11 -11.38 -14.90
N ARG A 194 -0.21 -10.98 -13.64
CA ARG A 194 0.97 -10.83 -12.79
C ARG A 194 1.44 -12.20 -12.31
N PRO A 195 2.75 -12.51 -12.41
CA PRO A 195 3.30 -13.75 -11.89
C PRO A 195 3.23 -13.78 -10.35
N PRO A 196 3.40 -14.95 -9.73
CA PRO A 196 3.67 -15.07 -8.32
C PRO A 196 4.86 -14.19 -7.89
N LYS A 197 4.84 -13.75 -6.62
CA LYS A 197 5.91 -12.92 -6.08
C LYS A 197 7.26 -13.65 -6.17
N GLY A 198 8.26 -12.97 -6.75
CA GLY A 198 9.62 -13.48 -6.92
C GLY A 198 9.86 -14.16 -8.27
N GLU A 199 8.85 -14.20 -9.13
CA GLU A 199 9.00 -14.62 -10.51
C GLU A 199 9.04 -13.40 -11.43
N ASP A 200 9.86 -13.45 -12.47
CA ASP A 200 9.94 -12.38 -13.47
C ASP A 200 8.67 -12.35 -14.34
N PRO A 201 8.16 -11.16 -14.67
CA PRO A 201 7.03 -11.05 -15.56
C PRO A 201 7.39 -11.43 -17.00
N VAL A 202 6.43 -12.00 -17.70
CA VAL A 202 6.52 -12.13 -19.16
C VAL A 202 6.43 -10.73 -19.77
N ALA A 203 7.36 -10.42 -20.67
CA ALA A 203 7.42 -9.13 -21.34
C ALA A 203 6.13 -8.88 -22.15
N ALA A 204 5.42 -7.82 -21.83
CA ALA A 204 4.22 -7.35 -22.52
C ALA A 204 4.14 -5.82 -22.43
N PRO A 205 3.43 -5.16 -23.34
CA PRO A 205 3.20 -3.71 -23.22
C PRO A 205 2.57 -3.33 -21.89
N GLY A 206 3.06 -2.26 -21.27
CA GLY A 206 2.58 -1.78 -19.98
C GLY A 206 3.09 -2.55 -18.74
N VAL A 207 3.81 -3.64 -18.93
CA VAL A 207 4.48 -4.38 -17.87
C VAL A 207 5.82 -3.75 -17.55
N ILE A 208 6.22 -3.76 -16.28
CA ILE A 208 7.57 -3.34 -15.89
C ILE A 208 8.59 -4.31 -16.46
N ALA A 209 9.59 -3.76 -17.13
CA ALA A 209 10.72 -4.55 -17.60
C ALA A 209 11.50 -5.09 -16.38
N PRO A 210 11.82 -6.38 -16.34
CA PRO A 210 12.72 -6.91 -15.32
C PRO A 210 14.11 -6.27 -15.47
N ASP A 211 14.84 -6.22 -14.37
CA ASP A 211 16.25 -5.83 -14.40
C ASP A 211 17.04 -6.85 -15.25
N VAL A 212 17.76 -6.37 -16.24
CA VAL A 212 18.61 -7.19 -17.10
C VAL A 212 20.03 -6.66 -17.05
N GLU A 213 20.99 -7.58 -16.91
CA GLU A 213 22.40 -7.24 -17.03
C GLU A 213 22.69 -6.87 -18.48
N VAL A 214 23.16 -5.64 -18.72
CA VAL A 214 23.54 -5.16 -20.06
C VAL A 214 25.06 -5.08 -20.13
N THR A 215 25.65 -5.82 -21.07
CA THR A 215 27.06 -5.63 -21.42
C THR A 215 27.15 -4.48 -22.43
N LEU A 216 27.85 -3.41 -22.08
CA LEU A 216 28.13 -2.25 -22.94
C LEU A 216 29.37 -2.53 -23.80
#